data_31719215f1ed113ea56ad3f4becb150b
#
_entry.id   31719215f1ed113ea56ad3f4becb150b
#
_cell.length_a   1.000
_cell.length_b   1.000
_cell.length_c   1.000
_cell.angle_alpha   90.00
_cell.angle_beta   90.00
_cell.angle_gamma   90.00
#
_symmetry.space_group_name_H-M   'P 1'
#
loop_
_entity.id
_entity.type
_entity.pdbx_description
1 polymer ?
#
loop_
_entity_poly.entity_id
_entity_poly.type
_entity_poly.pdbx_seq_one_letter_code
_entity_poly.pdbx_strand_id
1 'polypeptide(L)'
;MVLSMLVNALYNIVDSYFVARISENAMTALSLVYPLQNLVNAIAIGFGVGINAVIALYLGAGKQKRADQAATQGMLWALVHGVLLTGVCIAIIPLFLQAFTKDQAVIDLGVRYGRIVFGFSIIINADLAFEKIFQAVGRMKVTMVGLGLGCLANIILDPLLIFGLGPFPKMGIDGAA
;
A
#
# COMPACT_ATOMS: atom_id res chain seq x y z
N MET A 1 -8.93 -7.20 -14.12
CA MET A 1 -8.50 -5.77 -14.08
C MET A 1 -9.59 -4.85 -13.55
N VAL A 2 -10.75 -4.71 -14.22
CA VAL A 2 -11.83 -3.77 -13.77
C VAL A 2 -12.29 -4.08 -12.35
N LEU A 3 -12.52 -5.34 -12.00
CA LEU A 3 -12.96 -5.75 -10.66
C LEU A 3 -11.92 -5.41 -9.59
N SER A 4 -10.64 -5.59 -9.88
CA SER A 4 -9.55 -5.23 -8.94
C SER A 4 -9.48 -3.71 -8.71
N MET A 5 -9.71 -2.91 -9.77
CA MET A 5 -9.78 -1.45 -9.64
C MET A 5 -10.99 -1.02 -8.83
N LEU A 6 -12.14 -1.69 -8.99
CA LEU A 6 -13.35 -1.41 -8.22
C LEU A 6 -13.14 -1.72 -6.74
N VAL A 7 -12.54 -2.86 -6.41
CA VAL A 7 -12.21 -3.26 -5.03
C VAL A 7 -11.27 -2.24 -4.39
N ASN A 8 -10.25 -1.80 -5.13
CA ASN A 8 -9.30 -0.79 -4.64
C ASN A 8 -9.96 0.59 -4.44
N ALA A 9 -10.88 0.98 -5.33
CA ALA A 9 -11.67 2.22 -5.15
C ALA A 9 -12.58 2.15 -3.93
N LEU A 10 -13.26 1.01 -3.71
CA LEU A 10 -14.11 0.79 -2.53
C LEU A 10 -13.28 0.86 -1.24
N TYR A 11 -12.12 0.23 -1.20
CA TYR A 11 -11.18 0.31 -0.09
C TYR A 11 -10.86 1.78 0.27
N ASN A 12 -10.43 2.58 -0.71
CA ASN A 12 -10.09 3.98 -0.47
C ASN A 12 -11.28 4.84 0.00
N ILE A 13 -12.49 4.56 -0.53
CA ILE A 13 -13.71 5.29 -0.13
C ILE A 13 -14.09 4.96 1.31
N VAL A 14 -14.03 3.69 1.69
CA VAL A 14 -14.39 3.22 3.04
C VAL A 14 -13.42 3.78 4.07
N ASP A 15 -12.11 3.68 3.83
CA ASP A 15 -11.07 4.23 4.69
C ASP A 15 -11.26 5.76 4.86
N SER A 16 -11.39 6.50 3.77
CA SER A 16 -11.65 7.96 3.81
C SER A 16 -12.91 8.32 4.59
N TYR A 17 -13.97 7.52 4.47
CA TYR A 17 -15.21 7.73 5.21
C TYR A 17 -15.02 7.58 6.73
N PHE A 18 -14.28 6.57 7.17
CA PHE A 18 -14.01 6.38 8.59
C PHE A 18 -13.06 7.44 9.15
N VAL A 19 -12.01 7.81 8.41
CA VAL A 19 -11.08 8.87 8.82
C VAL A 19 -11.78 10.23 8.91
N ALA A 20 -12.68 10.56 7.99
CA ALA A 20 -13.47 11.80 8.04
C ALA A 20 -14.32 11.92 9.33
N ARG A 21 -14.67 10.81 9.97
CA ARG A 21 -15.40 10.79 11.25
C ARG A 21 -14.51 10.99 12.49
N ILE A 22 -13.19 10.96 12.34
CA ILE A 22 -12.25 11.22 13.45
C ILE A 22 -12.20 12.72 13.73
N SER A 23 -11.78 13.51 12.74
CA SER A 23 -11.71 14.98 12.78
C SER A 23 -11.38 15.54 11.39
N GLU A 24 -11.67 16.83 11.17
CA GLU A 24 -11.26 17.55 9.95
C GLU A 24 -9.73 17.55 9.78
N ASN A 25 -8.99 17.71 10.86
CA ASN A 25 -7.52 17.68 10.84
C ASN A 25 -6.97 16.30 10.43
N ALA A 26 -7.63 15.21 10.86
CA ALA A 26 -7.25 13.86 10.45
C ALA A 26 -7.48 13.64 8.95
N MET A 27 -8.61 14.10 8.43
CA MET A 27 -8.91 14.01 7.00
C MET A 27 -7.96 14.87 6.16
N THR A 28 -7.63 16.06 6.64
CA THR A 28 -6.64 16.95 6.00
C THR A 28 -5.26 16.29 5.98
N ALA A 29 -4.83 15.71 7.10
CA ALA A 29 -3.57 15.00 7.21
C ALA A 29 -3.49 13.80 6.24
N LEU A 30 -4.54 12.97 6.18
CA LEU A 30 -4.64 11.88 5.22
C LEU A 30 -4.51 12.37 3.77
N SER A 31 -5.26 13.42 3.43
CA SER A 31 -5.26 14.00 2.08
C SER A 31 -3.90 14.53 1.66
N LEU A 32 -3.14 15.10 2.60
CA LEU A 32 -1.78 15.58 2.35
C LEU A 32 -0.75 14.44 2.22
N VAL A 33 -0.93 13.33 2.93
CA VAL A 33 -0.03 12.16 2.83
C VAL A 33 -0.31 11.35 1.57
N TYR A 34 -1.55 11.35 1.09
CA TYR A 34 -2.01 10.55 -0.05
C TYR A 34 -1.17 10.68 -1.34
N PRO A 35 -0.72 11.88 -1.79
CA PRO A 35 0.16 11.99 -2.96
C PRO A 35 1.47 11.22 -2.80
N LEU A 36 2.04 11.23 -1.59
CA LEU A 36 3.28 10.49 -1.31
C LEU A 36 3.05 8.97 -1.30
N GLN A 37 1.91 8.51 -0.76
CA GLN A 37 1.49 7.11 -0.86
C GLN A 37 1.31 6.67 -2.32
N ASN A 38 0.65 7.50 -3.14
CA ASN A 38 0.48 7.23 -4.57
C ASN A 38 1.81 7.15 -5.31
N LEU A 39 2.78 7.98 -4.97
CA LEU A 39 4.12 7.90 -5.55
C LEU A 39 4.79 6.56 -5.21
N VAL A 40 4.75 6.13 -3.94
CA VAL A 40 5.28 4.84 -3.50
C VAL A 40 4.60 3.68 -4.25
N ASN A 41 3.28 3.70 -4.31
CA ASN A 41 2.49 2.68 -5.03
C ASN A 41 2.81 2.67 -6.53
N ALA A 42 2.94 3.81 -7.16
CA ALA A 42 3.27 3.92 -8.58
C ALA A 42 4.65 3.32 -8.89
N ILE A 43 5.65 3.57 -8.04
CA ILE A 43 6.99 2.98 -8.16
C ILE A 43 6.91 1.45 -7.99
N ALA A 44 6.21 0.96 -6.97
CA ALA A 44 6.06 -0.46 -6.70
C ALA A 44 5.32 -1.19 -7.84
N ILE A 45 4.23 -0.61 -8.35
CA ILE A 45 3.46 -1.16 -9.47
C ILE A 45 4.32 -1.18 -10.74
N GLY A 46 5.02 -0.09 -11.04
CA GLY A 46 5.90 0.00 -12.22
C GLY A 46 6.98 -1.07 -12.21
N PHE A 47 7.64 -1.26 -11.07
CA PHE A 47 8.62 -2.32 -10.87
C PHE A 47 7.99 -3.72 -11.00
N GLY A 48 6.82 -3.94 -10.38
CA GLY A 48 6.07 -5.19 -10.47
C GLY A 48 5.65 -5.54 -11.90
N VAL A 49 5.24 -4.55 -12.70
CA VAL A 49 4.92 -4.74 -14.13
C VAL A 49 6.17 -5.18 -14.91
N GLY A 50 7.35 -4.62 -14.59
CA GLY A 50 8.61 -5.07 -15.15
C GLY A 50 8.91 -6.54 -14.83
N ILE A 51 8.74 -6.96 -13.57
CA ILE A 51 8.89 -8.36 -13.15
C ILE A 51 7.94 -9.26 -13.96
N ASN A 52 6.66 -8.88 -14.04
CA ASN A 52 5.65 -9.62 -14.78
C ASN A 52 6.05 -9.82 -16.24
N ALA A 53 6.47 -8.76 -16.92
CA ALA A 53 6.87 -8.80 -18.33
C ALA A 53 8.05 -9.73 -18.58
N VAL A 54 9.08 -9.69 -17.73
CA VAL A 54 10.27 -10.55 -17.85
C VAL A 54 9.92 -12.02 -17.62
N ILE A 55 9.11 -12.32 -16.60
CA ILE A 55 8.64 -13.69 -16.35
C ILE A 55 7.83 -14.22 -17.53
N ALA A 56 6.85 -13.45 -18.00
CA ALA A 56 5.99 -13.83 -19.12
C ALA A 56 6.81 -14.09 -20.41
N LEU A 57 7.82 -13.25 -20.67
CA LEU A 57 8.74 -13.42 -21.79
C LEU A 57 9.50 -14.76 -21.72
N TYR A 58 10.07 -15.10 -20.55
CA TYR A 58 10.81 -16.33 -20.39
C TYR A 58 9.90 -17.57 -20.43
N LEU A 59 8.68 -17.50 -19.88
CA LEU A 59 7.70 -18.58 -19.98
C LEU A 59 7.26 -18.78 -21.42
N GLY A 60 6.98 -17.73 -22.18
CA GLY A 60 6.64 -17.80 -23.59
C GLY A 60 7.76 -18.36 -24.46
N ALA A 61 9.03 -18.16 -24.06
CA ALA A 61 10.21 -18.74 -24.71
C ALA A 61 10.54 -20.19 -24.25
N GLY A 62 9.71 -20.81 -23.39
CA GLY A 62 9.95 -22.15 -22.84
C GLY A 62 11.14 -22.24 -21.86
N LYS A 63 11.63 -21.09 -21.34
CA LYS A 63 12.82 -21.01 -20.47
C LYS A 63 12.44 -20.95 -18.99
N GLN A 64 11.80 -22.01 -18.48
CA GLN A 64 11.27 -22.08 -17.11
C GLN A 64 12.30 -21.65 -16.04
N LYS A 65 13.53 -22.18 -16.09
CA LYS A 65 14.58 -21.83 -15.10
C LYS A 65 14.88 -20.32 -15.06
N ARG A 66 14.83 -19.65 -16.22
CA ARG A 66 15.04 -18.19 -16.28
C ARG A 66 13.84 -17.41 -15.75
N ALA A 67 12.63 -17.91 -15.95
CA ALA A 67 11.43 -17.34 -15.37
C ALA A 67 11.47 -17.43 -13.83
N ASP A 68 11.88 -18.57 -13.26
CA ASP A 68 12.01 -18.78 -11.83
C ASP A 68 13.09 -17.85 -11.22
N GLN A 69 14.22 -17.72 -11.92
CA GLN A 69 15.27 -16.76 -11.53
C GLN A 69 14.80 -15.31 -11.56
N ALA A 70 14.05 -14.94 -12.60
CA ALA A 70 13.50 -13.60 -12.72
C ALA A 70 12.49 -13.29 -11.60
N ALA A 71 11.65 -14.26 -11.23
CA ALA A 71 10.72 -14.14 -10.10
C ALA A 71 11.45 -13.95 -8.78
N THR A 72 12.47 -14.76 -8.51
CA THR A 72 13.26 -14.69 -7.27
C THR A 72 14.04 -13.37 -7.17
N GLN A 73 14.73 -12.97 -8.25
CA GLN A 73 15.45 -11.70 -8.29
C GLN A 73 14.52 -10.50 -8.21
N GLY A 74 13.37 -10.57 -8.90
CA GLY A 74 12.35 -9.53 -8.85
C GLY A 74 11.81 -9.33 -7.43
N MET A 75 11.53 -10.42 -6.72
CA MET A 75 11.12 -10.37 -5.30
C MET A 75 12.20 -9.74 -4.42
N LEU A 76 13.47 -10.15 -4.58
CA LEU A 76 14.58 -9.57 -3.83
C LEU A 76 14.69 -8.06 -4.04
N TRP A 77 14.62 -7.61 -5.30
CA TRP A 77 14.68 -6.19 -5.62
C TRP A 77 13.43 -5.43 -5.13
N ALA A 78 12.25 -6.04 -5.12
CA ALA A 78 11.06 -5.44 -4.53
C ALA A 78 11.23 -5.18 -3.02
N LEU A 79 11.83 -6.12 -2.29
CA LEU A 79 12.16 -5.93 -0.88
C LEU A 79 13.20 -4.81 -0.66
N VAL A 80 14.27 -4.77 -1.47
CA VAL A 80 15.27 -3.69 -1.42
C VAL A 80 14.62 -2.33 -1.68
N HIS A 81 13.77 -2.21 -2.70
CA HIS A 81 13.00 -0.99 -2.96
C HIS A 81 12.09 -0.63 -1.78
N GLY A 82 11.40 -1.61 -1.20
CA GLY A 82 10.55 -1.40 -0.03
C GLY A 82 11.32 -0.79 1.14
N VAL A 83 12.53 -1.30 1.44
CA VAL A 83 13.41 -0.75 2.49
C VAL A 83 13.82 0.69 2.17
N LEU A 84 14.25 0.94 0.92
CA LEU A 84 14.66 2.28 0.49
C LEU A 84 13.51 3.28 0.55
N LEU A 85 12.33 2.92 0.05
CA LEU A 85 11.13 3.77 0.08
C LEU A 85 10.68 4.05 1.52
N THR A 86 10.71 3.04 2.41
CA THR A 86 10.44 3.24 3.84
C THR A 86 11.37 4.29 4.43
N GLY A 87 12.67 4.15 4.26
CA GLY A 87 13.65 5.09 4.81
C GLY A 87 13.48 6.51 4.26
N VAL A 88 13.35 6.64 2.94
CA VAL A 88 13.20 7.93 2.26
C VAL A 88 11.90 8.62 2.66
N CYS A 89 10.76 7.90 2.63
CA CYS A 89 9.46 8.50 2.92
C CYS A 89 9.34 8.91 4.39
N ILE A 90 9.82 8.09 5.34
CA ILE A 90 9.82 8.44 6.76
C ILE A 90 10.70 9.68 7.03
N ALA A 91 11.82 9.82 6.32
CA ALA A 91 12.69 10.98 6.47
C ALA A 91 12.09 12.26 5.86
N ILE A 92 11.40 12.13 4.73
CA ILE A 92 10.87 13.28 3.98
C ILE A 92 9.52 13.76 4.50
N ILE A 93 8.68 12.88 5.08
CA ILE A 93 7.31 13.22 5.44
C ILE A 93 7.14 14.47 6.30
N PRO A 94 7.97 14.76 7.34
CA PRO A 94 7.82 15.97 8.12
C PRO A 94 8.07 17.24 7.29
N LEU A 95 9.10 17.23 6.46
CA LEU A 95 9.44 18.35 5.56
C LEU A 95 8.37 18.54 4.48
N PHE A 96 7.87 17.45 3.94
CA PHE A 96 6.80 17.46 2.94
C PHE A 96 5.54 18.12 3.50
N LEU A 97 5.07 17.71 4.69
CA LEU A 97 3.87 18.27 5.30
C LEU A 97 4.04 19.75 5.66
N GLN A 98 5.20 20.17 6.19
CA GLN A 98 5.51 21.56 6.51
C GLN A 98 5.49 22.47 5.27
N ALA A 99 5.73 21.93 4.08
CA ALA A 99 5.65 22.69 2.83
C ALA A 99 4.20 23.04 2.42
N PHE A 100 3.20 22.24 2.88
CA PHE A 100 1.80 22.42 2.51
C PHE A 100 0.93 23.05 3.60
N THR A 101 1.31 22.92 4.87
CA THR A 101 0.54 23.48 5.98
C THR A 101 1.45 23.97 7.10
N LYS A 102 0.95 24.97 7.86
CA LYS A 102 1.57 25.47 9.10
C LYS A 102 0.84 24.99 10.34
N ASP A 103 -0.29 24.27 10.17
CA ASP A 103 -1.04 23.73 11.29
C ASP A 103 -0.30 22.53 11.90
N GLN A 104 0.23 22.73 13.10
CA GLN A 104 1.02 21.72 13.80
C GLN A 104 0.20 20.47 14.11
N ALA A 105 -1.10 20.60 14.38
CA ALA A 105 -1.96 19.44 14.64
C ALA A 105 -2.10 18.54 13.40
N VAL A 106 -2.22 19.14 12.22
CA VAL A 106 -2.28 18.41 10.94
C VAL A 106 -0.94 17.75 10.64
N ILE A 107 0.18 18.44 10.88
CA ILE A 107 1.53 17.90 10.67
C ILE A 107 1.76 16.69 11.58
N ASP A 108 1.45 16.80 12.87
CA ASP A 108 1.66 15.72 13.83
C ASP A 108 0.83 14.47 13.50
N LEU A 109 -0.44 14.65 13.12
CA LEU A 109 -1.31 13.57 12.67
C LEU A 109 -0.78 12.92 11.38
N GLY A 110 -0.37 13.74 10.41
CA GLY A 110 0.16 13.24 9.13
C GLY A 110 1.50 12.51 9.29
N VAL A 111 2.38 12.97 10.18
CA VAL A 111 3.65 12.29 10.49
C VAL A 111 3.39 10.95 11.18
N ARG A 112 2.45 10.89 12.14
CA ARG A 112 2.08 9.64 12.83
C ARG A 112 1.53 8.61 11.85
N TYR A 113 0.52 9.01 11.08
CA TYR A 113 -0.08 8.18 10.02
C TYR A 113 0.96 7.70 9.01
N GLY A 114 1.74 8.62 8.46
CA GLY A 114 2.73 8.30 7.45
C GLY A 114 3.87 7.40 7.94
N ARG A 115 4.30 7.55 9.21
CA ARG A 115 5.31 6.64 9.77
C ARG A 115 4.82 5.20 9.82
N ILE A 116 3.56 4.96 10.14
CA ILE A 116 2.98 3.62 10.15
C ILE A 116 2.88 3.12 8.70
N VAL A 117 2.18 3.84 7.83
CA VAL A 117 1.95 3.42 6.43
C VAL A 117 3.27 3.18 5.69
N PHE A 118 4.23 4.12 5.77
CA PHE A 118 5.51 3.94 5.10
C PHE A 118 6.41 2.91 5.80
N GLY A 119 6.25 2.70 7.10
CA GLY A 119 6.91 1.61 7.83
C GLY A 119 6.55 0.23 7.27
N PHE A 120 5.33 0.05 6.79
CA PHE A 120 4.85 -1.17 6.14
C PHE A 120 5.08 -1.23 4.62
N SER A 121 5.74 -0.23 4.00
CA SER A 121 6.01 -0.21 2.55
C SER A 121 6.77 -1.45 2.07
N ILE A 122 7.60 -2.06 2.91
CA ILE A 122 8.30 -3.31 2.57
C ILE A 122 7.29 -4.42 2.28
N ILE A 123 6.26 -4.56 3.13
CA ILE A 123 5.21 -5.58 2.99
C ILE A 123 4.36 -5.28 1.76
N ILE A 124 4.00 -4.02 1.53
CA ILE A 124 3.23 -3.57 0.36
C ILE A 124 4.00 -3.89 -0.94
N ASN A 125 5.30 -3.60 -0.98
CA ASN A 125 6.14 -3.92 -2.14
C ASN A 125 6.25 -5.42 -2.39
N ALA A 126 6.37 -6.23 -1.32
CA ALA A 126 6.38 -7.69 -1.43
C ALA A 126 5.03 -8.23 -1.96
N ASP A 127 3.92 -7.73 -1.44
CA ASP A 127 2.57 -8.13 -1.87
C ASP A 127 2.34 -7.80 -3.34
N LEU A 128 2.66 -6.58 -3.78
CA LEU A 128 2.59 -6.18 -5.19
C LEU A 128 3.48 -7.02 -6.10
N ALA A 129 4.69 -7.37 -5.63
CA ALA A 129 5.57 -8.25 -6.40
C ALA A 129 4.98 -9.66 -6.54
N PHE A 130 4.44 -10.25 -5.46
CA PHE A 130 3.72 -11.52 -5.51
C PHE A 130 2.52 -11.45 -6.44
N GLU A 131 1.71 -10.40 -6.34
CA GLU A 131 0.58 -10.17 -7.24
C GLU A 131 1.01 -10.25 -8.70
N LYS A 132 2.08 -9.54 -9.07
CA LYS A 132 2.56 -9.50 -10.46
C LYS A 132 3.20 -10.81 -10.91
N ILE A 133 3.86 -11.55 -10.01
CA ILE A 133 4.38 -12.90 -10.29
C ILE A 133 3.20 -13.85 -10.57
N PHE A 134 2.14 -13.86 -9.74
CA PHE A 134 0.96 -14.69 -9.98
C PHE A 134 0.22 -14.32 -11.26
N GLN A 135 0.16 -13.03 -11.60
CA GLN A 135 -0.39 -12.57 -12.88
C GLN A 135 0.44 -13.08 -14.06
N ALA A 136 1.77 -13.07 -13.97
CA ALA A 136 2.66 -13.54 -15.04
C ALA A 136 2.47 -15.03 -15.36
N VAL A 137 2.16 -15.86 -14.35
CA VAL A 137 1.90 -17.30 -14.52
C VAL A 137 0.41 -17.62 -14.77
N GLY A 138 -0.41 -16.60 -15.01
CA GLY A 138 -1.84 -16.77 -15.33
C GLY A 138 -2.74 -17.10 -14.13
N ARG A 139 -2.23 -17.06 -12.89
CA ARG A 139 -3.00 -17.40 -11.68
C ARG A 139 -3.77 -16.21 -11.12
N MET A 140 -4.53 -15.51 -11.95
CA MET A 140 -5.30 -14.30 -11.58
C MET A 140 -6.29 -14.53 -10.43
N LYS A 141 -6.81 -15.76 -10.26
CA LYS A 141 -7.75 -16.08 -9.16
C LYS A 141 -7.12 -15.87 -7.78
N VAL A 142 -5.83 -16.21 -7.61
CA VAL A 142 -5.11 -16.05 -6.33
C VAL A 142 -5.03 -14.57 -5.97
N THR A 143 -4.65 -13.74 -6.93
CA THR A 143 -4.59 -12.27 -6.76
C THR A 143 -5.96 -11.69 -6.40
N MET A 144 -7.02 -12.09 -7.11
CA MET A 144 -8.38 -11.59 -6.83
C MET A 144 -8.88 -11.99 -5.44
N VAL A 145 -8.61 -13.22 -5.00
CA VAL A 145 -8.98 -13.68 -3.65
C VAL A 145 -8.19 -12.90 -2.59
N GLY A 146 -6.88 -12.71 -2.78
CA GLY A 146 -6.05 -11.91 -1.88
C GLY A 146 -6.56 -10.47 -1.72
N LEU A 147 -6.80 -9.78 -2.82
CA LEU A 147 -7.37 -8.42 -2.82
C LEU A 147 -8.76 -8.36 -2.15
N GLY A 148 -9.62 -9.35 -2.42
CA GLY A 148 -10.94 -9.42 -1.81
C GLY A 148 -10.89 -9.63 -0.30
N LEU A 149 -10.02 -10.52 0.18
CA LEU A 149 -9.80 -10.74 1.61
C LEU A 149 -9.20 -9.52 2.29
N GLY A 150 -8.24 -8.84 1.66
CA GLY A 150 -7.66 -7.60 2.16
C GLY A 150 -8.72 -6.50 2.30
N CYS A 151 -9.57 -6.31 1.29
CA CYS A 151 -10.67 -5.36 1.34
C CYS A 151 -11.67 -5.67 2.47
N LEU A 152 -12.07 -6.94 2.63
CA LEU A 152 -12.96 -7.36 3.70
C LEU A 152 -12.32 -7.14 5.09
N ALA A 153 -11.05 -7.47 5.24
CA ALA A 153 -10.32 -7.25 6.48
C ALA A 153 -10.29 -5.76 6.84
N ASN A 154 -10.00 -4.89 5.89
CA ASN A 154 -10.00 -3.44 6.08
C ASN A 154 -11.39 -2.91 6.50
N ILE A 155 -12.45 -3.26 5.78
CA ILE A 155 -13.82 -2.84 6.12
C ILE A 155 -14.21 -3.24 7.56
N ILE A 156 -13.71 -4.37 8.05
CA ILE A 156 -14.00 -4.87 9.40
C ILE A 156 -13.05 -4.23 10.43
N LEU A 157 -11.75 -4.14 10.13
CA LEU A 157 -10.73 -3.69 11.08
C LEU A 157 -10.73 -2.18 11.27
N ASP A 158 -11.00 -1.39 10.23
CA ASP A 158 -11.02 0.08 10.33
C ASP A 158 -11.96 0.57 11.43
N PRO A 159 -13.27 0.22 11.45
CA PRO A 159 -14.15 0.68 12.52
C PRO A 159 -13.74 0.11 13.88
N LEU A 160 -13.19 -1.10 13.96
CA LEU A 160 -12.75 -1.70 15.21
C LEU A 160 -11.55 -0.97 15.81
N LEU A 161 -10.55 -0.62 14.99
CA LEU A 161 -9.31 0.01 15.43
C LEU A 161 -9.45 1.54 15.55
N ILE A 162 -10.14 2.18 14.62
CA ILE A 162 -10.34 3.64 14.64
C ILE A 162 -11.17 4.07 15.84
N PHE A 163 -12.32 3.41 16.06
CA PHE A 163 -13.28 3.81 17.09
C PHE A 163 -13.12 3.04 18.41
N GLY A 164 -12.31 1.97 18.41
CA GLY A 164 -12.11 1.14 19.59
C GLY A 164 -13.36 0.33 19.94
N LEU A 165 -13.93 -0.38 18.97
CA LEU A 165 -15.10 -1.22 19.18
C LEU A 165 -14.70 -2.60 19.73
N GLY A 166 -15.40 -3.07 20.76
CA GLY A 166 -15.13 -4.36 21.39
C GLY A 166 -13.85 -4.36 22.26
N PRO A 167 -12.96 -5.36 22.13
CA PRO A 167 -11.74 -5.48 22.94
C PRO A 167 -10.59 -4.57 22.47
N PHE A 168 -10.76 -3.81 21.37
CA PHE A 168 -9.70 -3.03 20.77
C PHE A 168 -9.62 -1.62 21.36
N PRO A 169 -8.41 -1.09 21.62
CA PRO A 169 -8.24 0.28 22.05
C PRO A 169 -8.60 1.26 20.91
N LYS A 170 -9.15 2.42 21.26
CA LYS A 170 -9.40 3.49 20.28
C LYS A 170 -8.06 4.08 19.81
N MET A 171 -7.67 3.78 18.59
CA MET A 171 -6.39 4.22 18.01
C MET A 171 -6.53 5.48 17.14
N GLY A 172 -7.75 5.84 16.71
CA GLY A 172 -7.97 7.00 15.85
C GLY A 172 -7.25 6.87 14.51
N ILE A 173 -6.45 7.89 14.13
CA ILE A 173 -5.73 7.91 12.85
C ILE A 173 -4.65 6.81 12.75
N ASP A 174 -4.09 6.37 13.87
CA ASP A 174 -3.11 5.28 13.88
C ASP A 174 -3.78 3.92 13.56
N GLY A 175 -5.09 3.80 13.85
CA GLY A 175 -5.89 2.62 13.51
C GLY A 175 -6.36 2.57 12.06
N ALA A 176 -6.29 3.72 11.35
CA ALA A 176 -6.55 3.82 9.91
C ALA A 176 -5.27 3.62 9.07
N ALA A 177 -4.09 3.56 9.69
CA ALA A 177 -2.80 3.40 9.04
C ALA A 177 -2.38 1.93 9.00
#